data_76ccd1dd2dc01b86399ddb7160e281bd
#
_entry.id   76ccd1dd2dc01b86399ddb7160e281bd
#
_cell.length_a   1.000
_cell.length_b   1.000
_cell.length_c   1.000
_cell.angle_alpha   90.00
_cell.angle_beta   90.00
_cell.angle_gamma   90.00
#
_symmetry.space_group_name_H-M   'P 1'
#
loop_
_entity.id
_entity.type
_entity.pdbx_description
1 polymer ?
#
loop_
_entity_poly.entity_id
_entity_poly.type
_entity_poly.pdbx_seq_one_letter_code
_entity_poly.pdbx_strand_id
1 'polypeptide(L)'
;MVITMDDSATKKEIRRVTELIKKMGGDVHNLPKGSTGTMGVTGDHAGLDREQIAKMPGVKNIDDVKKPYKLGSREMKAKDTVVKVGKVAIGGKKLTIIAGSCAVETVEGTNEGGRLLKMLGADLMRGGAYKPRTSPYSFQGLGKRGLEILADARELIDIPVVSEAVDTESFDLVEEYVDMVQIGARNMQNYSLLKRAGHCKKPILLKRGISATISEFLLAAEYIMSGGNYNVVLCERGIRTFNDYTRFTLDISSIPELKQQSHLPVLVDPSHASGRRDMIIPLSKAAIAAGADGVMIEVHPFPDKALSDGYQSITFEHFAQLMKELEKVAKAVGRSI
;
A
#
# COMPACT_ATOMS: atom_id res chain seq x y z
N MET A 1 -6.58 -20.93 -9.40
CA MET A 1 -5.80 -21.66 -10.42
C MET A 1 -4.88 -20.68 -11.13
N VAL A 2 -3.67 -21.09 -11.47
CA VAL A 2 -2.69 -20.29 -12.26
C VAL A 2 -2.44 -21.05 -13.56
N ILE A 3 -2.55 -20.35 -14.68
CA ILE A 3 -2.21 -20.91 -15.99
C ILE A 3 -0.94 -20.20 -16.46
N THR A 4 0.12 -20.97 -16.66
CA THR A 4 1.36 -20.46 -17.22
C THR A 4 1.36 -20.75 -18.72
N MET A 5 1.49 -19.70 -19.52
CA MET A 5 1.63 -19.80 -20.95
C MET A 5 3.11 -20.01 -21.32
N ASP A 6 3.37 -20.57 -22.47
CA ASP A 6 4.71 -20.68 -23.02
C ASP A 6 5.30 -19.30 -23.30
N ASP A 7 6.61 -19.13 -23.17
CA ASP A 7 7.29 -17.85 -23.46
C ASP A 7 7.14 -17.44 -24.94
N SER A 8 6.89 -18.42 -25.81
CA SER A 8 6.59 -18.24 -27.25
C SER A 8 5.11 -18.00 -27.55
N ALA A 9 4.21 -18.08 -26.54
CA ALA A 9 2.78 -17.96 -26.75
C ALA A 9 2.38 -16.61 -27.35
N THR A 10 1.63 -16.67 -28.43
CA THR A 10 1.15 -15.48 -29.14
C THR A 10 -0.01 -14.81 -28.37
N LYS A 11 -0.20 -13.52 -28.60
CA LYS A 11 -1.38 -12.79 -28.08
C LYS A 11 -2.71 -13.44 -28.46
N LYS A 12 -2.77 -14.10 -29.63
CA LYS A 12 -3.96 -14.80 -30.13
C LYS A 12 -4.26 -16.05 -29.31
N GLU A 13 -3.24 -16.81 -28.91
CA GLU A 13 -3.37 -17.98 -28.04
C GLU A 13 -3.80 -17.60 -26.65
N ILE A 14 -3.13 -16.59 -26.03
CA ILE A 14 -3.53 -16.05 -24.72
C ILE A 14 -4.99 -15.61 -24.73
N ARG A 15 -5.43 -14.90 -25.78
CA ARG A 15 -6.83 -14.47 -25.91
C ARG A 15 -7.80 -15.66 -26.02
N ARG A 16 -7.48 -16.69 -26.79
CA ARG A 16 -8.32 -17.89 -26.92
C ARG A 16 -8.49 -18.63 -25.60
N VAL A 17 -7.41 -18.79 -24.83
CA VAL A 17 -7.45 -19.39 -23.49
C VAL A 17 -8.33 -18.53 -22.57
N THR A 18 -8.15 -17.20 -22.59
CA THR A 18 -8.95 -16.26 -21.79
C THR A 18 -10.45 -16.36 -22.13
N GLU A 19 -10.79 -16.42 -23.43
CA GLU A 19 -12.18 -16.51 -23.91
C GLU A 19 -12.82 -17.85 -23.49
N LEU A 20 -12.07 -18.96 -23.57
CA LEU A 20 -12.56 -20.26 -23.14
C LEU A 20 -12.87 -20.28 -21.64
N ILE A 21 -11.95 -19.78 -20.81
CA ILE A 21 -12.14 -19.75 -19.35
C ILE A 21 -13.35 -18.90 -18.98
N LYS A 22 -13.51 -17.72 -19.60
CA LYS A 22 -14.68 -16.85 -19.38
C LYS A 22 -15.99 -17.54 -19.80
N LYS A 23 -15.98 -18.28 -20.91
CA LYS A 23 -17.15 -19.06 -21.36
C LYS A 23 -17.53 -20.15 -20.37
N MET A 24 -16.56 -20.67 -19.63
CA MET A 24 -16.76 -21.69 -18.57
C MET A 24 -17.10 -21.05 -17.21
N GLY A 25 -17.27 -19.72 -17.12
CA GLY A 25 -17.65 -19.02 -15.88
C GLY A 25 -16.49 -18.59 -14.98
N GLY A 26 -15.23 -18.74 -15.41
CA GLY A 26 -14.07 -18.28 -14.68
C GLY A 26 -13.71 -16.83 -14.98
N ASP A 27 -13.21 -16.12 -13.98
CA ASP A 27 -12.62 -14.77 -14.13
C ASP A 27 -11.13 -14.86 -14.41
N VAL A 28 -10.66 -14.17 -15.45
CA VAL A 28 -9.23 -14.20 -15.85
C VAL A 28 -8.59 -12.87 -15.51
N HIS A 29 -7.51 -12.95 -14.74
CA HIS A 29 -6.68 -11.83 -14.34
C HIS A 29 -5.32 -11.91 -15.04
N ASN A 30 -5.09 -11.00 -15.99
CA ASN A 30 -3.77 -10.82 -16.60
C ASN A 30 -2.93 -9.95 -15.67
N LEU A 31 -1.92 -10.53 -15.01
CA LEU A 31 -1.04 -9.77 -14.14
C LEU A 31 -0.19 -8.79 -14.96
N PRO A 32 0.02 -7.53 -14.47
CA PRO A 32 0.77 -6.51 -15.20
C PRO A 32 2.19 -6.97 -15.55
N LYS A 33 2.70 -6.47 -16.68
CA LYS A 33 3.99 -6.76 -17.31
C LYS A 33 5.11 -7.15 -16.34
N GLY A 34 5.62 -8.37 -16.51
CA GLY A 34 6.73 -8.96 -15.76
C GLY A 34 6.60 -10.45 -15.51
N SER A 35 5.40 -11.01 -15.63
CA SER A 35 5.14 -12.44 -15.74
C SER A 35 4.78 -12.73 -17.20
N THR A 36 5.77 -13.16 -17.99
CA THR A 36 5.51 -13.65 -19.35
C THR A 36 4.44 -14.75 -19.24
N GLY A 37 3.24 -14.43 -19.76
CA GLY A 37 2.23 -15.43 -19.99
C GLY A 37 1.56 -16.10 -18.79
N THR A 38 1.57 -15.50 -17.59
CA THR A 38 0.84 -16.08 -16.44
C THR A 38 -0.53 -15.43 -16.26
N MET A 39 -1.57 -16.25 -16.26
CA MET A 39 -2.96 -15.84 -16.02
C MET A 39 -3.45 -16.40 -14.69
N GLY A 40 -3.95 -15.53 -13.82
CA GLY A 40 -4.69 -15.93 -12.65
C GLY A 40 -6.14 -16.21 -13.01
N VAL A 41 -6.68 -17.33 -12.55
CA VAL A 41 -8.10 -17.66 -12.71
C VAL A 41 -8.75 -17.71 -11.34
N THR A 42 -9.78 -16.88 -11.15
CA THR A 42 -10.61 -16.81 -9.94
C THR A 42 -12.06 -17.15 -10.29
N GLY A 43 -12.98 -17.16 -9.32
CA GLY A 43 -14.38 -17.55 -9.53
C GLY A 43 -14.62 -19.03 -9.23
N ASP A 44 -15.78 -19.54 -9.62
CA ASP A 44 -16.11 -20.97 -9.45
C ASP A 44 -15.32 -21.82 -10.45
N HIS A 45 -14.47 -22.69 -9.92
CA HIS A 45 -13.60 -23.56 -10.72
C HIS A 45 -14.23 -24.95 -10.97
N ALA A 46 -15.39 -25.25 -10.38
CA ALA A 46 -16.01 -26.57 -10.48
C ALA A 46 -16.44 -26.91 -11.92
N GLY A 47 -16.74 -25.89 -12.72
CA GLY A 47 -17.13 -26.05 -14.14
C GLY A 47 -15.98 -25.96 -15.15
N LEU A 48 -14.73 -25.73 -14.71
CA LEU A 48 -13.60 -25.58 -15.61
C LEU A 48 -13.04 -26.92 -16.05
N ASP A 49 -13.11 -27.22 -17.34
CA ASP A 49 -12.45 -28.39 -17.94
C ASP A 49 -10.93 -28.15 -18.06
N ARG A 50 -10.19 -28.60 -17.03
CA ARG A 50 -8.73 -28.44 -16.93
C ARG A 50 -7.99 -29.16 -18.06
N GLU A 51 -8.48 -30.34 -18.48
CA GLU A 51 -7.85 -31.09 -19.55
C GLU A 51 -7.99 -30.37 -20.90
N GLN A 52 -9.17 -29.79 -21.16
CA GLN A 52 -9.39 -28.97 -22.34
C GLN A 52 -8.47 -27.76 -22.36
N ILE A 53 -8.34 -27.06 -21.22
CA ILE A 53 -7.46 -25.88 -21.13
C ILE A 53 -5.98 -26.28 -21.30
N ALA A 54 -5.55 -27.39 -20.67
CA ALA A 54 -4.16 -27.87 -20.76
C ALA A 54 -3.74 -28.26 -22.19
N LYS A 55 -4.70 -28.71 -23.01
CA LYS A 55 -4.48 -29.10 -24.42
C LYS A 55 -4.46 -27.90 -25.37
N MET A 56 -4.77 -26.68 -24.90
CA MET A 56 -4.79 -25.49 -25.77
C MET A 56 -3.37 -25.09 -26.18
N PRO A 57 -3.19 -24.63 -27.42
CA PRO A 57 -1.90 -24.11 -27.89
C PRO A 57 -1.38 -22.96 -27.02
N GLY A 58 -0.12 -23.03 -26.67
CA GLY A 58 0.54 -22.02 -25.83
C GLY A 58 0.36 -22.20 -24.32
N VAL A 59 -0.42 -23.17 -23.84
CA VAL A 59 -0.50 -23.50 -22.41
C VAL A 59 0.63 -24.41 -22.03
N LYS A 60 1.47 -23.97 -21.07
CA LYS A 60 2.63 -24.70 -20.56
C LYS A 60 2.29 -25.53 -19.32
N ASN A 61 1.57 -24.93 -18.37
CA ASN A 61 1.24 -25.58 -17.10
C ASN A 61 -0.04 -24.97 -16.48
N ILE A 62 -0.71 -25.75 -15.65
CA ILE A 62 -1.87 -25.35 -14.84
C ILE A 62 -1.63 -25.79 -13.40
N ASP A 63 -1.44 -24.83 -12.51
CA ASP A 63 -1.18 -25.04 -11.08
C ASP A 63 -2.34 -24.57 -10.21
N ASP A 64 -2.56 -25.23 -9.07
CA ASP A 64 -3.47 -24.77 -8.05
C ASP A 64 -2.74 -23.83 -7.08
N VAL A 65 -3.33 -22.65 -6.83
CA VAL A 65 -2.92 -21.80 -5.74
C VAL A 65 -3.53 -22.36 -4.45
N LYS A 66 -2.69 -22.83 -3.55
CA LYS A 66 -3.12 -23.44 -2.27
C LYS A 66 -3.54 -22.37 -1.24
N LYS A 67 -3.04 -21.14 -1.39
CA LYS A 67 -3.38 -20.03 -0.50
C LYS A 67 -4.81 -19.56 -0.70
N PRO A 68 -5.52 -19.08 0.35
CA PRO A 68 -6.86 -18.53 0.22
C PRO A 68 -6.87 -17.21 -0.60
N TYR A 69 -5.79 -16.43 -0.56
CA TYR A 69 -5.52 -15.29 -1.46
C TYR A 69 -4.69 -15.77 -2.65
N LYS A 70 -5.07 -15.42 -3.86
CA LYS A 70 -4.47 -15.92 -5.10
C LYS A 70 -3.64 -14.85 -5.79
N LEU A 71 -4.28 -13.72 -6.15
CA LEU A 71 -3.69 -12.65 -6.94
C LEU A 71 -2.50 -11.99 -6.25
N GLY A 72 -2.55 -11.83 -4.91
CA GLY A 72 -1.47 -11.30 -4.09
C GLY A 72 -0.38 -12.31 -3.71
N SER A 73 -0.55 -13.60 -4.03
CA SER A 73 0.36 -14.67 -3.61
C SER A 73 1.64 -14.76 -4.45
N ARG A 74 2.74 -15.19 -3.82
CA ARG A 74 3.98 -15.61 -4.52
C ARG A 74 3.77 -16.80 -5.46
N GLU A 75 2.78 -17.65 -5.19
CA GLU A 75 2.42 -18.76 -6.09
C GLU A 75 1.91 -18.22 -7.44
N MET A 76 1.22 -17.06 -7.42
CA MET A 76 0.75 -16.39 -8.63
C MET A 76 1.87 -15.63 -9.35
N LYS A 77 2.74 -14.96 -8.62
CA LYS A 77 3.81 -14.12 -9.15
C LYS A 77 5.06 -14.21 -8.27
N ALA A 78 6.09 -14.90 -8.75
CA ALA A 78 7.33 -15.08 -8.01
C ALA A 78 8.16 -13.78 -7.85
N LYS A 79 8.14 -12.90 -8.85
CA LYS A 79 8.88 -11.62 -8.84
C LYS A 79 8.13 -10.54 -8.06
N ASP A 80 8.87 -9.69 -7.35
CA ASP A 80 8.31 -8.54 -6.64
C ASP A 80 7.52 -7.63 -7.59
N THR A 81 6.42 -7.10 -7.06
CA THR A 81 5.66 -6.04 -7.72
C THR A 81 6.27 -4.69 -7.38
N VAL A 82 6.42 -3.86 -8.39
CA VAL A 82 6.78 -2.45 -8.25
C VAL A 82 5.55 -1.62 -8.60
N VAL A 83 5.06 -0.86 -7.63
CA VAL A 83 3.90 0.05 -7.79
C VAL A 83 4.42 1.45 -8.08
N LYS A 84 3.90 2.06 -9.16
CA LYS A 84 4.28 3.42 -9.56
C LYS A 84 3.27 4.44 -9.04
N VAL A 85 3.77 5.49 -8.40
CA VAL A 85 2.99 6.67 -7.97
C VAL A 85 3.67 7.89 -8.57
N GLY A 86 3.16 8.40 -9.68
CA GLY A 86 3.87 9.40 -10.48
C GLY A 86 5.26 8.89 -10.91
N LYS A 87 6.30 9.61 -10.49
CA LYS A 87 7.72 9.26 -10.76
C LYS A 87 8.31 8.27 -9.75
N VAL A 88 7.60 8.01 -8.64
CA VAL A 88 8.08 7.14 -7.54
C VAL A 88 7.74 5.69 -7.82
N ALA A 89 8.68 4.78 -7.52
CA ALA A 89 8.56 3.34 -7.70
C ALA A 89 8.68 2.63 -6.34
N ILE A 90 7.55 2.20 -5.78
CA ILE A 90 7.46 1.51 -4.47
C ILE A 90 7.69 0.00 -4.69
N GLY A 91 8.61 -0.60 -3.92
CA GLY A 91 8.98 -2.02 -4.04
C GLY A 91 10.19 -2.29 -4.93
N GLY A 92 10.86 -1.24 -5.43
CA GLY A 92 12.12 -1.31 -6.16
C GLY A 92 13.35 -1.38 -5.24
N LYS A 93 14.54 -1.19 -5.81
CA LYS A 93 15.81 -1.16 -5.05
C LYS A 93 15.89 0.06 -4.12
N LYS A 94 15.36 1.20 -4.54
CA LYS A 94 15.25 2.39 -3.72
C LYS A 94 14.12 2.23 -2.69
N LEU A 95 14.39 2.58 -1.43
CA LEU A 95 13.38 2.66 -0.38
C LEU A 95 12.47 3.86 -0.62
N THR A 96 11.19 3.72 -0.27
CA THR A 96 10.22 4.81 -0.40
C THR A 96 9.96 5.46 0.95
N ILE A 97 10.09 6.79 1.00
CA ILE A 97 9.83 7.58 2.21
C ILE A 97 8.58 8.42 2.00
N ILE A 98 7.52 8.08 2.74
CA ILE A 98 6.27 8.86 2.78
C ILE A 98 6.28 9.67 4.07
N ALA A 99 6.18 10.99 3.99
CA ALA A 99 6.21 11.84 5.18
C ALA A 99 5.19 12.98 5.08
N GLY A 100 4.72 13.50 6.22
CA GLY A 100 3.81 14.63 6.29
C GLY A 100 2.98 14.65 7.55
N SER A 101 2.15 15.66 7.72
CA SER A 101 1.31 15.82 8.89
C SER A 101 0.23 14.72 9.00
N CYS A 102 -0.25 14.48 10.19
CA CYS A 102 -1.40 13.58 10.41
C CYS A 102 -2.63 14.10 9.68
N ALA A 103 -2.90 15.38 9.78
CA ALA A 103 -4.01 16.07 9.11
C ALA A 103 -3.50 17.24 8.27
N VAL A 104 -4.25 17.60 7.23
CA VAL A 104 -4.12 18.88 6.55
C VAL A 104 -4.78 19.93 7.42
N GLU A 105 -4.04 20.99 7.78
CA GLU A 105 -4.51 22.02 8.73
C GLU A 105 -4.61 23.39 8.06
N THR A 106 -3.56 23.84 7.36
CA THR A 106 -3.51 25.13 6.67
C THR A 106 -2.81 25.03 5.31
N VAL A 107 -3.05 25.98 4.44
CA VAL A 107 -2.38 26.10 3.13
C VAL A 107 -0.88 26.31 3.31
N GLU A 108 -0.52 27.28 4.15
CA GLU A 108 0.87 27.68 4.41
C GLU A 108 1.66 26.52 5.01
N GLY A 109 1.12 25.88 6.07
CA GLY A 109 1.77 24.75 6.74
C GLY A 109 1.96 23.54 5.82
N THR A 110 1.00 23.28 4.93
CA THR A 110 1.10 22.19 3.95
C THR A 110 2.17 22.50 2.90
N ASN A 111 2.20 23.71 2.36
CA ASN A 111 3.17 24.13 1.34
C ASN A 111 4.61 24.19 1.89
N GLU A 112 4.81 24.86 3.02
CA GLU A 112 6.14 24.98 3.64
C GLU A 112 6.64 23.61 4.12
N GLY A 113 5.77 22.85 4.80
CA GLY A 113 6.08 21.50 5.25
C GLY A 113 6.44 20.57 4.09
N GLY A 114 5.66 20.60 3.01
CA GLY A 114 5.92 19.78 1.83
C GLY A 114 7.25 20.11 1.15
N ARG A 115 7.61 21.38 1.04
CA ARG A 115 8.92 21.81 0.49
C ARG A 115 10.08 21.29 1.34
N LEU A 116 9.98 21.44 2.66
CA LEU A 116 11.00 20.93 3.59
C LEU A 116 11.11 19.41 3.51
N LEU A 117 9.99 18.69 3.47
CA LEU A 117 9.99 17.23 3.35
C LEU A 117 10.66 16.78 2.06
N LYS A 118 10.33 17.38 0.91
CA LYS A 118 10.97 17.08 -0.37
C LYS A 118 12.48 17.35 -0.33
N MET A 119 12.88 18.48 0.21
CA MET A 119 14.29 18.86 0.36
C MET A 119 15.05 17.87 1.28
N LEU A 120 14.39 17.32 2.29
CA LEU A 120 14.94 16.34 3.21
C LEU A 120 14.87 14.91 2.68
N GLY A 121 14.32 14.67 1.47
CA GLY A 121 14.35 13.40 0.80
C GLY A 121 13.07 12.56 0.92
N ALA A 122 11.92 13.12 1.30
CA ALA A 122 10.65 12.44 1.16
C ALA A 122 10.28 12.24 -0.31
N ASP A 123 9.80 11.04 -0.66
CA ASP A 123 9.38 10.70 -2.02
C ASP A 123 7.91 11.03 -2.26
N LEU A 124 7.06 10.88 -1.24
CA LEU A 124 5.64 11.25 -1.26
C LEU A 124 5.29 12.07 -0.02
N MET A 125 4.36 13.00 -0.19
CA MET A 125 3.77 13.72 0.93
C MET A 125 2.44 13.06 1.35
N ARG A 126 2.25 12.86 2.65
CA ARG A 126 0.97 12.44 3.22
C ARG A 126 0.27 13.60 3.91
N GLY A 127 -1.06 13.56 3.90
CA GLY A 127 -1.90 14.45 4.68
C GLY A 127 -3.33 13.92 4.75
N GLY A 128 -3.92 13.82 5.95
CA GLY A 128 -5.30 13.39 6.11
C GLY A 128 -6.27 14.55 5.89
N ALA A 129 -7.05 14.51 4.83
CA ALA A 129 -8.13 15.47 4.58
C ALA A 129 -9.40 15.09 5.35
N TYR A 130 -9.67 13.80 5.47
CA TYR A 130 -10.72 13.20 6.30
C TYR A 130 -10.08 12.46 7.48
N LYS A 131 -10.68 12.54 8.65
CA LYS A 131 -10.17 11.92 9.89
C LYS A 131 -11.21 11.02 10.53
N PRO A 132 -11.05 9.68 10.47
CA PRO A 132 -11.93 8.77 11.21
C PRO A 132 -11.61 8.87 12.71
N ARG A 133 -12.49 9.50 13.48
CA ARG A 133 -12.27 9.77 14.92
C ARG A 133 -13.20 8.92 15.78
N THR A 134 -12.66 8.46 16.92
CA THR A 134 -13.48 7.76 17.93
C THR A 134 -14.45 8.73 18.62
N SER A 135 -14.02 9.98 18.85
CA SER A 135 -14.88 11.02 19.40
C SER A 135 -15.42 11.95 18.31
N PRO A 136 -16.73 12.21 18.25
CA PRO A 136 -17.31 13.16 17.29
C PRO A 136 -16.89 14.61 17.53
N TYR A 137 -16.34 14.91 18.71
CA TYR A 137 -15.88 16.26 19.09
C TYR A 137 -14.42 16.53 18.66
N SER A 138 -13.70 15.51 18.22
CA SER A 138 -12.33 15.68 17.70
C SER A 138 -12.34 16.30 16.31
N PHE A 139 -11.22 16.93 15.91
CA PHE A 139 -11.05 17.48 14.56
C PHE A 139 -11.30 16.40 13.49
N GLN A 140 -12.28 16.64 12.62
CA GLN A 140 -12.74 15.67 11.60
C GLN A 140 -11.98 15.79 10.27
N GLY A 141 -11.04 16.73 10.16
CA GLY A 141 -10.38 17.09 8.90
C GLY A 141 -11.10 18.22 8.16
N LEU A 142 -10.45 18.74 7.14
CA LEU A 142 -10.99 19.81 6.28
C LEU A 142 -11.84 19.31 5.11
N GLY A 143 -12.00 17.98 4.99
CA GLY A 143 -12.76 17.36 3.91
C GLY A 143 -12.24 17.76 2.52
N LYS A 144 -13.13 18.12 1.60
CA LYS A 144 -12.78 18.53 0.24
C LYS A 144 -11.74 19.66 0.22
N ARG A 145 -11.87 20.64 1.11
CA ARG A 145 -10.90 21.74 1.20
C ARG A 145 -9.48 21.24 1.51
N GLY A 146 -9.35 20.23 2.36
CA GLY A 146 -8.07 19.58 2.65
C GLY A 146 -7.48 18.87 1.43
N LEU A 147 -8.31 18.25 0.59
CA LEU A 147 -7.87 17.63 -0.66
C LEU A 147 -7.40 18.68 -1.69
N GLU A 148 -8.11 19.79 -1.82
CA GLU A 148 -7.72 20.92 -2.67
C GLU A 148 -6.34 21.45 -2.25
N ILE A 149 -6.11 21.68 -0.95
CA ILE A 149 -4.82 22.12 -0.41
C ILE A 149 -3.70 21.14 -0.76
N LEU A 150 -3.95 19.82 -0.64
CA LEU A 150 -2.97 18.79 -1.01
C LEU A 150 -2.66 18.80 -2.51
N ALA A 151 -3.68 18.94 -3.35
CA ALA A 151 -3.51 18.98 -4.79
C ALA A 151 -2.73 20.22 -5.24
N ASP A 152 -3.04 21.39 -4.68
CA ASP A 152 -2.28 22.64 -4.92
C ASP A 152 -0.82 22.49 -4.49
N ALA A 153 -0.58 21.94 -3.30
CA ALA A 153 0.78 21.69 -2.79
C ALA A 153 1.54 20.68 -3.68
N ARG A 154 0.86 19.61 -4.18
CA ARG A 154 1.44 18.66 -5.13
C ARG A 154 1.99 19.35 -6.37
N GLU A 155 1.20 20.21 -7.00
CA GLU A 155 1.60 20.93 -8.22
C GLU A 155 2.73 21.95 -7.91
N LEU A 156 2.61 22.70 -6.80
CA LEU A 156 3.57 23.71 -6.42
C LEU A 156 4.95 23.12 -6.07
N ILE A 157 4.98 21.93 -5.49
CA ILE A 157 6.19 21.31 -4.94
C ILE A 157 6.73 20.22 -5.88
N ASP A 158 5.93 19.71 -6.80
CA ASP A 158 6.21 18.52 -7.63
C ASP A 158 6.55 17.30 -6.76
N ILE A 159 5.66 16.97 -5.80
CA ILE A 159 5.75 15.79 -4.93
C ILE A 159 4.41 15.06 -4.93
N PRO A 160 4.35 13.75 -5.24
CA PRO A 160 3.10 13.00 -5.21
C PRO A 160 2.48 12.99 -3.82
N VAL A 161 1.15 12.96 -3.75
CA VAL A 161 0.42 13.03 -2.48
C VAL A 161 -0.42 11.78 -2.22
N VAL A 162 -0.54 11.41 -0.93
CA VAL A 162 -1.40 10.33 -0.45
C VAL A 162 -2.33 10.84 0.65
N SER A 163 -3.62 10.51 0.54
CA SER A 163 -4.63 10.80 1.57
C SER A 163 -5.56 9.62 1.76
N GLU A 164 -6.22 9.57 2.93
CA GLU A 164 -7.10 8.48 3.33
C GLU A 164 -8.54 8.72 2.86
N ALA A 165 -9.14 7.70 2.22
CA ALA A 165 -10.57 7.59 2.05
C ALA A 165 -11.17 6.81 3.23
N VAL A 166 -12.23 7.37 3.85
CA VAL A 166 -12.82 6.81 5.08
C VAL A 166 -14.11 6.02 4.82
N ASP A 167 -14.73 6.25 3.67
CA ASP A 167 -15.94 5.58 3.18
C ASP A 167 -16.00 5.63 1.64
N THR A 168 -17.05 5.09 1.05
CA THR A 168 -17.24 5.05 -0.40
C THR A 168 -17.53 6.43 -0.99
N GLU A 169 -18.14 7.34 -0.26
CA GLU A 169 -18.46 8.70 -0.73
C GLU A 169 -17.19 9.56 -0.79
N SER A 170 -16.40 9.56 0.30
CA SER A 170 -15.12 10.27 0.33
C SER A 170 -14.11 9.68 -0.64
N PHE A 171 -14.23 8.39 -1.00
CA PHE A 171 -13.30 7.73 -1.92
C PHE A 171 -13.26 8.41 -3.29
N ASP A 172 -14.42 8.77 -3.85
CA ASP A 172 -14.51 9.40 -5.17
C ASP A 172 -13.77 10.74 -5.19
N LEU A 173 -13.97 11.55 -4.16
CA LEU A 173 -13.24 12.81 -4.00
C LEU A 173 -11.75 12.58 -3.77
N VAL A 174 -11.37 11.67 -2.89
CA VAL A 174 -9.94 11.40 -2.64
C VAL A 174 -9.25 10.91 -3.89
N GLU A 175 -9.88 9.98 -4.66
CA GLU A 175 -9.34 9.50 -5.94
C GLU A 175 -9.08 10.64 -6.94
N GLU A 176 -9.92 11.67 -6.98
CA GLU A 176 -9.76 12.81 -7.88
C GLU A 176 -8.50 13.62 -7.57
N TYR A 177 -8.25 13.90 -6.29
CA TYR A 177 -7.25 14.89 -5.85
C TYR A 177 -5.86 14.32 -5.54
N VAL A 178 -5.72 13.01 -5.23
CA VAL A 178 -4.44 12.43 -4.81
C VAL A 178 -3.82 11.51 -5.86
N ASP A 179 -2.53 11.17 -5.69
CA ASP A 179 -1.82 10.24 -6.56
C ASP A 179 -1.88 8.80 -6.04
N MET A 180 -2.16 8.61 -4.75
CA MET A 180 -2.31 7.33 -4.09
C MET A 180 -3.41 7.42 -3.03
N VAL A 181 -4.38 6.49 -3.06
CA VAL A 181 -5.46 6.45 -2.06
C VAL A 181 -5.06 5.53 -0.92
N GLN A 182 -5.15 6.01 0.33
CA GLN A 182 -4.96 5.19 1.51
C GLN A 182 -6.28 4.60 1.99
N ILE A 183 -6.28 3.31 2.31
CA ILE A 183 -7.32 2.65 3.12
C ILE A 183 -6.77 2.45 4.52
N GLY A 184 -7.36 3.13 5.48
CA GLY A 184 -6.93 3.09 6.88
C GLY A 184 -7.18 1.73 7.54
N ALA A 185 -6.44 1.46 8.63
CA ALA A 185 -6.53 0.19 9.36
C ALA A 185 -7.94 -0.15 9.87
N ARG A 186 -8.75 0.86 10.23
CA ARG A 186 -10.15 0.68 10.64
C ARG A 186 -11.05 0.18 9.51
N ASN A 187 -10.67 0.46 8.26
CA ASN A 187 -11.41 0.12 7.04
C ASN A 187 -10.83 -1.10 6.30
N MET A 188 -9.84 -1.81 6.87
CA MET A 188 -9.28 -3.01 6.22
C MET A 188 -10.35 -4.08 5.94
N GLN A 189 -11.39 -4.15 6.75
CA GLN A 189 -12.53 -5.08 6.60
C GLN A 189 -13.80 -4.41 6.06
N ASN A 190 -13.72 -3.16 5.61
CA ASN A 190 -14.81 -2.49 4.92
C ASN A 190 -14.85 -2.97 3.45
N TYR A 191 -15.47 -4.13 3.23
CA TYR A 191 -15.47 -4.78 1.91
C TYR A 191 -16.12 -3.94 0.81
N SER A 192 -17.09 -3.08 1.15
CA SER A 192 -17.66 -2.13 0.17
C SER A 192 -16.62 -1.14 -0.29
N LEU A 193 -15.83 -0.59 0.63
CA LEU A 193 -14.73 0.32 0.32
C LEU A 193 -13.60 -0.39 -0.46
N LEU A 194 -13.26 -1.63 -0.09
CA LEU A 194 -12.25 -2.43 -0.79
C LEU A 194 -12.70 -2.74 -2.23
N LYS A 195 -13.97 -3.08 -2.46
CA LYS A 195 -14.53 -3.27 -3.80
C LYS A 195 -14.46 -1.99 -4.63
N ARG A 196 -14.80 -0.82 -4.02
CA ARG A 196 -14.67 0.47 -4.69
C ARG A 196 -13.22 0.76 -5.06
N ALA A 197 -12.26 0.49 -4.15
CA ALA A 197 -10.83 0.62 -4.40
C ALA A 197 -10.33 -0.31 -5.52
N GLY A 198 -10.95 -1.47 -5.70
CA GLY A 198 -10.67 -2.39 -6.80
C GLY A 198 -10.95 -1.82 -8.19
N HIS A 199 -11.90 -0.90 -8.32
CA HIS A 199 -12.23 -0.22 -9.57
C HIS A 199 -11.45 1.10 -9.76
N CYS A 200 -10.67 1.51 -8.76
CA CYS A 200 -9.83 2.69 -8.80
C CYS A 200 -8.63 2.48 -9.74
N LYS A 201 -8.26 3.53 -10.49
CA LYS A 201 -7.09 3.50 -11.38
C LYS A 201 -5.80 3.89 -10.67
N LYS A 202 -5.90 4.53 -9.49
CA LYS A 202 -4.74 4.97 -8.71
C LYS A 202 -4.26 3.86 -7.78
N PRO A 203 -2.97 3.87 -7.40
CA PRO A 203 -2.43 2.94 -6.42
C PRO A 203 -3.14 3.06 -5.07
N ILE A 204 -3.25 1.93 -4.38
CA ILE A 204 -3.88 1.83 -3.06
C ILE A 204 -2.81 1.50 -2.01
N LEU A 205 -2.74 2.29 -0.96
CA LEU A 205 -2.00 1.99 0.27
C LEU A 205 -2.96 1.36 1.27
N LEU A 206 -2.88 0.06 1.45
CA LEU A 206 -3.73 -0.69 2.37
C LEU A 206 -3.02 -0.87 3.72
N LYS A 207 -3.57 -0.31 4.79
CA LYS A 207 -3.06 -0.48 6.16
C LYS A 207 -3.65 -1.69 6.85
N ARG A 208 -2.78 -2.48 7.53
CA ARG A 208 -3.18 -3.66 8.31
C ARG A 208 -4.10 -3.25 9.47
N GLY A 209 -5.18 -3.98 9.66
CA GLY A 209 -6.07 -3.86 10.82
C GLY A 209 -5.36 -4.26 12.11
N ILE A 210 -5.72 -3.60 13.21
CA ILE A 210 -5.03 -3.76 14.51
C ILE A 210 -5.18 -5.15 15.15
N SER A 211 -6.10 -5.97 14.68
CA SER A 211 -6.32 -7.36 15.15
C SER A 211 -6.27 -8.36 13.99
N ALA A 212 -5.78 -7.92 12.81
CA ALA A 212 -5.78 -8.73 11.60
C ALA A 212 -4.58 -9.67 11.54
N THR A 213 -4.85 -10.93 11.21
CA THR A 213 -3.82 -11.89 10.79
C THR A 213 -3.21 -11.49 9.45
N ILE A 214 -2.06 -12.06 9.11
CA ILE A 214 -1.45 -11.85 7.78
C ILE A 214 -2.37 -12.36 6.66
N SER A 215 -3.05 -13.50 6.88
CA SER A 215 -3.99 -14.04 5.89
C SER A 215 -5.17 -13.10 5.64
N GLU A 216 -5.79 -12.54 6.68
CA GLU A 216 -6.88 -11.56 6.53
C GLU A 216 -6.40 -10.28 5.83
N PHE A 217 -5.19 -9.82 6.12
CA PHE A 217 -4.60 -8.66 5.48
C PHE A 217 -4.37 -8.89 3.97
N LEU A 218 -3.85 -10.07 3.60
CA LEU A 218 -3.68 -10.45 2.20
C LEU A 218 -5.03 -10.70 1.48
N LEU A 219 -6.04 -11.22 2.18
CA LEU A 219 -7.40 -11.33 1.65
C LEU A 219 -8.05 -9.97 1.41
N ALA A 220 -7.78 -8.97 2.26
CA ALA A 220 -8.24 -7.61 2.02
C ALA A 220 -7.58 -7.00 0.76
N ALA A 221 -6.28 -7.25 0.54
CA ALA A 221 -5.61 -6.89 -0.71
C ALA A 221 -6.20 -7.64 -1.92
N GLU A 222 -6.56 -8.92 -1.75
CA GLU A 222 -7.22 -9.72 -2.78
C GLU A 222 -8.55 -9.13 -3.23
N TYR A 223 -9.37 -8.58 -2.31
CA TYR A 223 -10.61 -7.85 -2.65
C TYR A 223 -10.37 -6.69 -3.60
N ILE A 224 -9.30 -5.92 -3.37
CA ILE A 224 -8.94 -4.80 -4.25
C ILE A 224 -8.47 -5.34 -5.60
N MET A 225 -7.59 -6.34 -5.59
CA MET A 225 -6.99 -6.90 -6.81
C MET A 225 -8.04 -7.62 -7.69
N SER A 226 -9.01 -8.30 -7.09
CA SER A 226 -10.11 -8.95 -7.81
C SER A 226 -11.00 -7.96 -8.57
N GLY A 227 -11.09 -6.71 -8.11
CA GLY A 227 -11.74 -5.61 -8.82
C GLY A 227 -10.95 -5.05 -10.02
N GLY A 228 -9.71 -5.52 -10.23
CA GLY A 228 -8.85 -5.14 -11.36
C GLY A 228 -7.73 -4.15 -11.00
N ASN A 229 -7.65 -3.67 -9.76
CA ASN A 229 -6.56 -2.80 -9.32
C ASN A 229 -5.41 -3.61 -8.69
N TYR A 230 -4.38 -3.88 -9.48
CA TYR A 230 -3.19 -4.63 -9.02
C TYR A 230 -2.11 -3.74 -8.39
N ASN A 231 -2.32 -2.42 -8.31
CA ASN A 231 -1.37 -1.47 -7.74
C ASN A 231 -1.62 -1.30 -6.24
N VAL A 232 -1.42 -2.37 -5.47
CA VAL A 232 -1.62 -2.39 -4.03
C VAL A 232 -0.27 -2.40 -3.31
N VAL A 233 -0.13 -1.52 -2.32
CA VAL A 233 0.99 -1.45 -1.40
C VAL A 233 0.48 -1.78 0.00
N LEU A 234 1.10 -2.75 0.65
CA LEU A 234 0.78 -3.16 2.01
C LEU A 234 1.48 -2.23 3.02
N CYS A 235 0.83 -1.93 4.14
CA CYS A 235 1.45 -1.11 5.20
C CYS A 235 1.17 -1.72 6.59
N GLU A 236 2.22 -2.26 7.20
CA GLU A 236 2.21 -2.64 8.60
C GLU A 236 2.19 -1.38 9.48
N ARG A 237 1.35 -1.32 10.52
CA ARG A 237 1.17 -0.14 11.37
C ARG A 237 0.93 -0.45 12.84
N GLY A 238 1.27 -1.66 13.25
CA GLY A 238 1.10 -2.14 14.62
C GLY A 238 -0.21 -2.88 14.84
N ILE A 239 -0.15 -3.85 15.71
CA ILE A 239 -1.24 -4.70 16.18
C ILE A 239 -1.50 -4.50 17.66
N ARG A 240 -2.73 -4.76 18.09
CA ARG A 240 -3.08 -4.76 19.51
C ARG A 240 -2.50 -5.99 20.20
N THR A 241 -1.76 -5.74 21.25
CA THR A 241 -1.22 -6.77 22.13
C THR A 241 -1.49 -6.37 23.59
N PHE A 242 -0.93 -7.10 24.53
CA PHE A 242 -1.00 -6.79 25.96
C PHE A 242 0.01 -5.70 26.40
N ASN A 243 0.88 -5.22 25.50
CA ASN A 243 1.81 -4.13 25.82
C ASN A 243 1.07 -2.83 26.05
N ASP A 244 1.45 -2.07 27.07
CA ASP A 244 0.86 -0.81 27.48
C ASP A 244 1.81 0.40 27.31
N TYR A 245 3.09 0.16 26.97
CA TYR A 245 4.10 1.21 26.80
C TYR A 245 4.13 1.84 25.40
N THR A 246 3.43 1.26 24.43
CA THR A 246 3.20 1.83 23.09
C THR A 246 1.72 1.74 22.75
N ARG A 247 1.27 2.58 21.80
CA ARG A 247 -0.13 2.56 21.33
C ARG A 247 -0.52 1.20 20.75
N PHE A 248 0.36 0.62 19.95
CA PHE A 248 0.30 -0.72 19.38
C PHE A 248 1.70 -1.31 19.30
N THR A 249 1.81 -2.61 19.22
CA THR A 249 3.07 -3.30 18.99
C THR A 249 3.34 -3.34 17.48
N LEU A 250 4.44 -2.74 17.03
CA LEU A 250 4.90 -2.90 15.65
C LEU A 250 5.35 -4.34 15.44
N ASP A 251 4.65 -5.06 14.57
CA ASP A 251 4.95 -6.46 14.25
C ASP A 251 6.05 -6.52 13.17
N ILE A 252 7.31 -6.39 13.61
CA ILE A 252 8.48 -6.45 12.72
C ILE A 252 8.56 -7.80 12.00
N SER A 253 8.15 -8.90 12.65
CA SER A 253 8.17 -10.23 12.06
C SER A 253 7.20 -10.40 10.89
N SER A 254 6.14 -9.59 10.84
CA SER A 254 5.20 -9.60 9.72
C SER A 254 5.83 -9.14 8.40
N ILE A 255 6.91 -8.36 8.44
CA ILE A 255 7.55 -7.83 7.23
C ILE A 255 8.16 -8.97 6.39
N PRO A 256 9.11 -9.78 6.91
CA PRO A 256 9.65 -10.92 6.16
C PRO A 256 8.56 -11.95 5.83
N GLU A 257 7.57 -12.17 6.71
CA GLU A 257 6.44 -13.06 6.42
C GLU A 257 5.63 -12.58 5.22
N LEU A 258 5.25 -11.30 5.16
CA LEU A 258 4.56 -10.71 4.02
C LEU A 258 5.38 -10.82 2.73
N LYS A 259 6.69 -10.59 2.80
CA LYS A 259 7.61 -10.71 1.65
C LYS A 259 7.75 -12.15 1.16
N GLN A 260 7.60 -13.16 2.01
CA GLN A 260 7.56 -14.57 1.63
C GLN A 260 6.21 -14.99 1.04
N GLN A 261 5.12 -14.51 1.61
CA GLN A 261 3.75 -14.88 1.22
C GLN A 261 3.27 -14.16 -0.03
N SER A 262 3.69 -12.91 -0.22
CA SER A 262 3.17 -12.01 -1.24
C SER A 262 4.29 -11.35 -2.06
N HIS A 263 3.97 -11.02 -3.29
CA HIS A 263 4.81 -10.22 -4.19
C HIS A 263 4.58 -8.71 -4.05
N LEU A 264 3.60 -8.28 -3.24
CA LEU A 264 3.25 -6.87 -3.05
C LEU A 264 4.33 -6.14 -2.23
N PRO A 265 4.60 -4.85 -2.50
CA PRO A 265 5.51 -4.07 -1.69
C PRO A 265 4.94 -3.83 -0.29
N VAL A 266 5.84 -3.78 0.70
CA VAL A 266 5.50 -3.63 2.13
C VAL A 266 6.14 -2.37 2.68
N LEU A 267 5.32 -1.41 3.09
CA LEU A 267 5.71 -0.23 3.87
C LEU A 267 5.41 -0.45 5.35
N VAL A 268 6.02 0.37 6.19
CA VAL A 268 5.81 0.34 7.64
C VAL A 268 5.52 1.74 8.16
N ASP A 269 4.55 1.85 9.06
CA ASP A 269 4.15 3.09 9.72
C ASP A 269 4.46 3.01 11.24
N PRO A 270 5.67 3.36 11.66
CA PRO A 270 6.06 3.32 13.07
C PRO A 270 5.38 4.43 13.89
N SER A 271 4.95 5.53 13.27
CA SER A 271 4.26 6.63 13.95
C SER A 271 2.95 6.16 14.57
N HIS A 272 2.09 5.49 13.77
CA HIS A 272 0.83 4.95 14.24
C HIS A 272 0.99 3.68 15.07
N ALA A 273 2.08 2.93 14.88
CA ALA A 273 2.36 1.74 15.69
C ALA A 273 2.74 2.13 17.11
N SER A 274 3.78 2.92 17.28
CA SER A 274 4.29 3.26 18.62
C SER A 274 3.42 4.29 19.34
N GLY A 275 2.90 5.29 18.63
CA GLY A 275 2.27 6.45 19.25
C GLY A 275 3.27 7.30 20.06
N ARG A 276 4.58 7.17 19.79
CA ARG A 276 5.66 7.82 20.57
C ARG A 276 6.77 8.29 19.65
N ARG A 277 7.16 9.57 19.77
CA ARG A 277 8.22 10.21 18.94
C ARG A 277 9.58 9.55 19.07
N ASP A 278 9.97 9.18 20.29
CA ASP A 278 11.27 8.56 20.60
C ASP A 278 11.45 7.17 19.99
N MET A 279 10.34 6.50 19.66
CA MET A 279 10.36 5.16 19.05
C MET A 279 10.43 5.18 17.52
N ILE A 280 10.18 6.31 16.85
CA ILE A 280 10.05 6.35 15.38
C ILE A 280 11.37 6.01 14.72
N ILE A 281 12.49 6.60 15.12
CA ILE A 281 13.80 6.33 14.52
C ILE A 281 14.22 4.86 14.70
N PRO A 282 14.24 4.29 15.91
CA PRO A 282 14.63 2.89 16.11
C PRO A 282 13.71 1.91 15.39
N LEU A 283 12.39 2.11 15.41
CA LEU A 283 11.44 1.22 14.73
C LEU A 283 11.52 1.33 13.20
N SER A 284 11.76 2.52 12.65
CA SER A 284 12.01 2.70 11.21
C SER A 284 13.25 1.93 10.75
N LYS A 285 14.34 2.01 11.52
CA LYS A 285 15.59 1.26 11.25
C LYS A 285 15.35 -0.25 11.30
N ALA A 286 14.63 -0.73 12.31
CA ALA A 286 14.27 -2.14 12.43
C ALA A 286 13.42 -2.63 11.26
N ALA A 287 12.45 -1.82 10.82
CA ALA A 287 11.59 -2.12 9.67
C ALA A 287 12.39 -2.29 8.37
N ILE A 288 13.30 -1.34 8.06
CA ILE A 288 14.16 -1.43 6.87
C ILE A 288 15.11 -2.63 6.98
N ALA A 289 15.70 -2.88 8.16
CA ALA A 289 16.56 -4.04 8.38
C ALA A 289 15.81 -5.37 8.18
N ALA A 290 14.51 -5.42 8.54
CA ALA A 290 13.65 -6.58 8.33
C ALA A 290 13.17 -6.77 6.86
N GLY A 291 13.47 -5.82 5.96
CA GLY A 291 13.18 -5.94 4.53
C GLY A 291 11.98 -5.13 4.03
N ALA A 292 11.49 -4.15 4.80
CA ALA A 292 10.46 -3.23 4.33
C ALA A 292 10.91 -2.45 3.08
N ASP A 293 9.98 -2.14 2.20
CA ASP A 293 10.22 -1.36 0.97
C ASP A 293 10.20 0.16 1.21
N GLY A 294 9.94 0.57 2.45
CA GLY A 294 9.97 1.95 2.89
C GLY A 294 9.20 2.19 4.17
N VAL A 295 9.09 3.46 4.55
CA VAL A 295 8.40 3.88 5.78
C VAL A 295 7.44 5.04 5.52
N MET A 296 6.40 5.12 6.36
CA MET A 296 5.47 6.25 6.42
C MET A 296 5.58 6.93 7.77
N ILE A 297 5.89 8.22 7.79
CA ILE A 297 6.24 8.97 9.00
C ILE A 297 5.34 10.19 9.17
N GLU A 298 4.85 10.43 10.37
CA GLU A 298 4.19 11.68 10.72
C GLU A 298 5.20 12.74 11.12
N VAL A 299 5.19 13.85 10.38
CA VAL A 299 6.09 15.01 10.57
C VAL A 299 5.24 16.26 10.69
N HIS A 300 5.50 17.09 11.70
CA HIS A 300 4.81 18.35 11.90
C HIS A 300 5.79 19.43 12.40
N PRO A 301 5.67 20.70 11.92
CA PRO A 301 6.58 21.77 12.36
C PRO A 301 6.52 22.03 13.86
N PHE A 302 5.31 21.95 14.43
CA PHE A 302 5.05 22.16 15.86
C PHE A 302 4.17 21.01 16.39
N PRO A 303 4.74 19.82 16.64
CA PRO A 303 3.95 18.64 16.99
C PRO A 303 2.98 18.85 18.17
N ASP A 304 3.36 19.66 19.16
CA ASP A 304 2.53 19.91 20.34
C ASP A 304 1.31 20.84 20.05
N LYS A 305 1.31 21.49 18.87
CA LYS A 305 0.19 22.33 18.39
C LYS A 305 -0.65 21.65 17.30
N ALA A 306 -0.28 20.43 16.90
CA ALA A 306 -1.00 19.71 15.85
C ALA A 306 -2.45 19.42 16.25
N LEU A 307 -3.38 19.59 15.32
CA LEU A 307 -4.82 19.33 15.54
C LEU A 307 -5.10 17.82 15.66
N SER A 308 -4.18 16.96 15.18
CA SER A 308 -4.31 15.49 15.24
C SER A 308 -2.97 14.82 15.50
N ASP A 309 -2.97 13.85 16.42
CA ASP A 309 -1.88 12.90 16.71
C ASP A 309 -0.47 13.54 16.87
N GLY A 310 -0.42 14.74 17.42
CA GLY A 310 0.83 15.48 17.61
C GLY A 310 1.87 14.75 18.46
N TYR A 311 1.43 13.94 19.43
CA TYR A 311 2.31 13.18 20.34
C TYR A 311 3.17 12.13 19.62
N GLN A 312 2.76 11.66 18.45
CA GLN A 312 3.47 10.69 17.60
C GLN A 312 4.14 11.32 16.37
N SER A 313 3.98 12.63 16.15
CA SER A 313 4.63 13.35 15.05
C SER A 313 6.03 13.82 15.46
N ILE A 314 7.01 13.67 14.57
CA ILE A 314 8.36 14.20 14.76
C ILE A 314 8.52 15.59 14.12
N THR A 315 9.54 16.34 14.53
CA THR A 315 9.89 17.61 13.89
C THR A 315 10.70 17.39 12.61
N PHE A 316 10.92 18.42 11.81
CA PHE A 316 11.77 18.35 10.60
C PHE A 316 13.22 18.01 10.92
N GLU A 317 13.75 18.49 12.06
CA GLU A 317 15.10 18.17 12.52
C GLU A 317 15.23 16.66 12.83
N HIS A 318 14.26 16.11 13.54
CA HIS A 318 14.23 14.65 13.82
C HIS A 318 14.02 13.84 12.52
N PHE A 319 13.25 14.38 11.56
CA PHE A 319 13.11 13.72 10.25
C PHE A 319 14.44 13.75 9.47
N ALA A 320 15.17 14.85 9.48
CA ALA A 320 16.51 14.92 8.89
C ALA A 320 17.49 13.93 9.53
N GLN A 321 17.43 13.79 10.86
CA GLN A 321 18.18 12.74 11.57
C GLN A 321 17.77 11.35 11.15
N LEU A 322 16.47 11.06 11.09
CA LEU A 322 15.93 9.78 10.62
C LEU A 322 16.47 9.42 9.24
N MET A 323 16.45 10.34 8.28
CA MET A 323 16.95 10.10 6.91
C MET A 323 18.42 9.69 6.89
N LYS A 324 19.29 10.37 7.68
CA LYS A 324 20.71 10.00 7.84
C LYS A 324 20.88 8.60 8.43
N GLU A 325 20.06 8.24 9.41
CA GLU A 325 20.14 6.91 10.05
C GLU A 325 19.61 5.82 9.09
N LEU A 326 18.54 6.09 8.35
CA LEU A 326 17.99 5.14 7.39
C LEU A 326 18.95 4.89 6.22
N GLU A 327 19.71 5.89 5.77
CA GLU A 327 20.71 5.73 4.72
C GLU A 327 21.78 4.69 5.11
N LYS A 328 22.23 4.71 6.37
CA LYS A 328 23.21 3.74 6.90
C LYS A 328 22.63 2.32 6.86
N VAL A 329 21.39 2.15 7.34
CA VAL A 329 20.73 0.84 7.38
C VAL A 329 20.43 0.35 5.95
N ALA A 330 19.94 1.24 5.07
CA ALA A 330 19.68 0.90 3.67
C ALA A 330 20.94 0.35 2.98
N LYS A 331 22.08 1.01 3.13
CA LYS A 331 23.37 0.52 2.61
C LYS A 331 23.75 -0.84 3.17
N ALA A 332 23.56 -1.06 4.48
CA ALA A 332 23.88 -2.33 5.13
C ALA A 332 23.05 -3.52 4.60
N VAL A 333 21.81 -3.27 4.15
CA VAL A 333 20.91 -4.29 3.56
C VAL A 333 20.90 -4.27 2.02
N GLY A 334 21.86 -3.57 1.39
CA GLY A 334 21.99 -3.54 -0.07
C GLY A 334 20.94 -2.72 -0.82
N ARG A 335 20.26 -1.79 -0.10
CA ARG A 335 19.25 -0.87 -0.64
C ARG A 335 19.80 0.58 -0.71
N SER A 336 19.01 1.48 -1.28
CA SER A 336 19.30 2.93 -1.33
C SER A 336 18.08 3.74 -0.89
N ILE A 337 18.29 4.98 -0.52
CA ILE A 337 17.23 5.97 -0.27
C ILE A 337 17.21 6.98 -1.40
#